data_d397142d7abd48edca1138b74316b7e7
#
_entry.id   d397142d7abd48edca1138b74316b7e7
#
_cell.length_a   1.000
_cell.length_b   1.000
_cell.length_c   1.000
_cell.angle_alpha   90.00
_cell.angle_beta   90.00
_cell.angle_gamma   90.00
#
_symmetry.space_group_name_H-M   'P 1'
#
loop_
_entity.id
_entity.type
_entity.pdbx_description
1 polymer ?
#
loop_
_entity_poly.entity_id
_entity_poly.type
_entity_poly.pdbx_seq_one_letter_code
_entity_poly.pdbx_strand_id
1 'polypeptide(L)'
;MALAGSALAAKAYRNFSAAIYVPVGAVMALKDPKVRDAQYQRITSQLKFDKVYLEVYRSGQFADAATLEAVKKFFIAKGIGVAGGIAYSAAETGGQFNTLDYEDTRDRQMCRRASELAAAHFDEVILDDFFFYSTKSEADIAAKGTRSWTQYRLERMRQVSDELVLKPARAVNPHVKVTIKYPNWYEHFQALGYDLDQEAKQFDAIYTGTETRDPEITDQLLQQYESYLAFRFFSNVRPNGANRGGWVDTYATRYVDRYAEQLWDTLFAKAPEITLFNWADLASPAPVAPGDRQAWSGMSTSFNWDDMARSSPTNTGEAPGWARVAGYSLEQVDKFLGQLGHPVGVASYKPYQSSGEDFLHNYLGNLGVPVELTPDFPSNAPLVLLTEAARQDPAIVTRIKQHLAGGKSVVITSGLLRALQGKGIEDVAELEATDRRIAVHDYIGAYGAGRGTSLNEAGRTARDVLFPEIRFYTNDSWPLIRGVAEARGVPILVMNRYARGALYVLNIPDNPGDLYELPQPVASAIRTYLQGELPVRIDAPARVSLFEFDNSTFIVESFRSEPASVGIAVTGNHKLLRDLVSGEELPSVPPPQQQDSRRRSGPPEQGTHTEFRADVPPHSFRVFTVR
;
A
#
# COMPACT_ATOMS: atom_id res chain seq x y z
N MET A 1 8.70 44.28 -22.46
CA MET A 1 9.24 43.16 -21.70
C MET A 1 8.58 41.89 -22.22
N ALA A 2 9.32 41.09 -22.97
CA ALA A 2 8.82 39.88 -23.55
C ALA A 2 8.74 38.81 -22.44
N LEU A 3 7.56 38.28 -22.19
CA LEU A 3 7.35 37.08 -21.39
C LEU A 3 8.03 35.92 -22.13
N ALA A 4 9.21 35.53 -21.66
CA ALA A 4 9.81 34.27 -22.06
C ALA A 4 8.93 33.15 -21.49
N GLY A 5 8.08 32.58 -22.33
CA GLY A 5 7.39 31.35 -22.06
C GLY A 5 8.44 30.27 -21.84
N SER A 6 8.61 29.80 -20.58
CA SER A 6 9.37 28.61 -20.30
C SER A 6 8.70 27.46 -21.07
N ALA A 7 9.37 26.96 -22.10
CA ALA A 7 8.99 25.68 -22.69
C ALA A 7 9.02 24.64 -21.55
N LEU A 8 7.86 24.10 -21.21
CA LEU A 8 7.78 22.96 -20.30
C LEU A 8 8.70 21.89 -20.88
N ALA A 9 9.74 21.51 -20.13
CA ALA A 9 10.57 20.40 -20.49
C ALA A 9 9.66 19.16 -20.69
N ALA A 10 9.94 18.36 -21.73
CA ALA A 10 9.17 17.13 -21.94
C ALA A 10 9.31 16.23 -20.70
N LYS A 11 8.18 15.71 -20.20
CA LYS A 11 8.16 14.82 -19.05
C LYS A 11 9.08 13.60 -19.29
N ALA A 12 9.76 13.16 -18.25
CA ALA A 12 10.62 11.98 -18.28
C ALA A 12 9.83 10.70 -18.63
N TYR A 13 8.62 10.59 -18.11
CA TYR A 13 7.66 9.52 -18.36
C TYR A 13 6.30 10.08 -18.81
N ARG A 14 5.52 9.29 -19.56
CA ARG A 14 4.25 9.75 -20.16
C ARG A 14 3.14 9.86 -19.12
N ASN A 15 3.11 8.93 -18.16
CA ASN A 15 1.95 8.69 -17.32
C ASN A 15 2.12 9.19 -15.88
N PHE A 16 3.34 9.51 -15.45
CA PHE A 16 3.66 10.01 -14.12
C PHE A 16 4.91 10.90 -14.17
N SER A 17 5.27 11.51 -13.06
CA SER A 17 6.53 12.25 -12.89
C SER A 17 7.44 11.47 -11.94
N ALA A 18 8.75 11.50 -12.19
CA ALA A 18 9.75 10.95 -11.28
C ALA A 18 10.52 12.08 -10.61
N ALA A 19 10.68 11.99 -9.29
CA ALA A 19 11.47 12.92 -8.50
C ALA A 19 12.56 12.20 -7.72
N ILE A 20 13.62 12.91 -7.35
CA ILE A 20 14.68 12.38 -6.48
C ILE A 20 14.80 13.30 -5.25
N TYR A 21 14.83 12.70 -4.07
CA TYR A 21 15.09 13.41 -2.84
C TYR A 21 16.58 13.49 -2.57
N VAL A 22 17.06 14.70 -2.26
CA VAL A 22 18.47 15.01 -2.02
C VAL A 22 18.63 15.41 -0.56
N PRO A 23 19.03 14.49 0.35
CA PRO A 23 19.22 14.81 1.76
C PRO A 23 20.23 15.95 1.98
N VAL A 24 20.13 16.67 3.08
CA VAL A 24 20.93 17.89 3.35
C VAL A 24 22.42 17.66 3.20
N GLY A 25 22.93 16.50 3.65
CA GLY A 25 24.35 16.16 3.48
C GLY A 25 24.75 16.05 2.01
N ALA A 26 23.90 15.48 1.17
CA ALA A 26 24.12 15.41 -0.26
C ALA A 26 24.00 16.79 -0.91
N VAL A 27 23.02 17.61 -0.52
CA VAL A 27 22.92 19.02 -0.99
C VAL A 27 24.22 19.77 -0.72
N MET A 28 24.79 19.63 0.48
CA MET A 28 26.04 20.28 0.84
C MET A 28 27.24 19.75 0.04
N ALA A 29 27.27 18.46 -0.29
CA ALA A 29 28.31 17.85 -1.13
C ALA A 29 28.25 18.35 -2.59
N LEU A 30 27.04 18.62 -3.11
CA LEU A 30 26.83 19.13 -4.48
C LEU A 30 27.31 20.60 -4.65
N LYS A 31 27.79 21.25 -3.60
CA LYS A 31 28.50 22.53 -3.68
C LYS A 31 29.76 22.42 -4.55
N ASP A 32 30.45 21.29 -4.49
CA ASP A 32 31.60 21.01 -5.37
C ASP A 32 31.10 20.67 -6.79
N PRO A 33 31.45 21.48 -7.81
CA PRO A 33 31.03 21.23 -9.17
C PRO A 33 31.48 19.88 -9.72
N LYS A 34 32.66 19.38 -9.32
CA LYS A 34 33.18 18.07 -9.79
C LYS A 34 32.33 16.93 -9.25
N VAL A 35 31.99 16.97 -7.97
CA VAL A 35 31.13 15.97 -7.32
C VAL A 35 29.75 16.02 -7.94
N ARG A 36 29.17 17.21 -8.04
CA ARG A 36 27.83 17.46 -8.59
C ARG A 36 27.70 16.94 -10.02
N ASP A 37 28.62 17.33 -10.90
CA ASP A 37 28.57 16.99 -12.33
C ASP A 37 28.78 15.48 -12.54
N ALA A 38 29.69 14.85 -11.79
CA ALA A 38 29.92 13.40 -11.84
C ALA A 38 28.70 12.60 -11.36
N GLN A 39 28.09 13.00 -10.23
CA GLN A 39 26.90 12.31 -9.70
C GLN A 39 25.68 12.51 -10.61
N TYR A 40 25.46 13.73 -11.09
CA TYR A 40 24.39 14.02 -12.05
C TYR A 40 24.54 13.18 -13.32
N GLN A 41 25.73 13.12 -13.89
CA GLN A 41 26.02 12.33 -15.08
C GLN A 41 25.73 10.85 -14.87
N ARG A 42 26.16 10.30 -13.73
CA ARG A 42 25.91 8.90 -13.38
C ARG A 42 24.42 8.59 -13.25
N ILE A 43 23.66 9.40 -12.53
CA ILE A 43 22.22 9.17 -12.39
C ILE A 43 21.53 9.27 -13.75
N THR A 44 21.79 10.32 -14.53
CA THR A 44 21.11 10.55 -15.81
C THR A 44 21.50 9.58 -16.91
N SER A 45 22.65 8.88 -16.76
CA SER A 45 22.99 7.76 -17.64
C SER A 45 22.12 6.52 -17.41
N GLN A 46 21.44 6.42 -16.27
CA GLN A 46 20.71 5.21 -15.85
C GLN A 46 19.22 5.43 -15.59
N LEU A 47 18.82 6.66 -15.30
CA LEU A 47 17.48 7.04 -14.87
C LEU A 47 17.10 8.41 -15.43
N LYS A 48 15.86 8.56 -15.89
CA LYS A 48 15.25 9.86 -16.22
C LYS A 48 14.44 10.35 -15.04
N PHE A 49 14.47 11.65 -14.76
CA PHE A 49 13.65 12.26 -13.71
C PHE A 49 13.30 13.71 -14.04
N ASP A 50 12.20 14.17 -13.47
CA ASP A 50 11.61 15.49 -13.77
C ASP A 50 11.94 16.54 -12.71
N LYS A 51 12.18 16.10 -11.45
CA LYS A 51 12.26 17.01 -10.30
C LYS A 51 13.27 16.50 -9.27
N VAL A 52 13.81 17.43 -8.48
CA VAL A 52 14.54 17.13 -7.24
C VAL A 52 13.91 17.89 -6.07
N TYR A 53 13.88 17.22 -4.91
CA TYR A 53 13.62 17.87 -3.61
C TYR A 53 14.94 18.11 -2.91
N LEU A 54 15.31 19.37 -2.70
CA LEU A 54 16.55 19.76 -2.02
C LEU A 54 16.26 19.97 -0.54
N GLU A 55 16.82 19.12 0.31
CA GLU A 55 16.58 19.19 1.74
C GLU A 55 17.36 20.35 2.38
N VAL A 56 16.65 21.15 3.17
CA VAL A 56 17.25 22.31 3.86
C VAL A 56 17.67 22.01 5.30
N TYR A 57 17.07 20.96 5.91
CA TYR A 57 17.32 20.61 7.31
C TYR A 57 17.10 19.13 7.58
N ARG A 58 18.01 18.51 8.32
CA ARG A 58 17.90 17.17 8.93
C ARG A 58 18.88 17.05 10.09
N SER A 59 18.47 16.50 11.23
CA SER A 59 19.33 16.13 12.37
C SER A 59 20.30 17.24 12.83
N GLY A 60 19.78 18.46 13.00
CA GLY A 60 20.56 19.62 13.43
C GLY A 60 21.40 20.28 12.33
N GLN A 61 21.51 19.69 11.16
CA GLN A 61 22.24 20.26 10.03
C GLN A 61 21.33 21.11 9.14
N PHE A 62 21.76 22.36 8.87
CA PHE A 62 21.11 23.23 7.89
C PHE A 62 21.98 23.33 6.63
N ALA A 63 21.35 23.34 5.47
CA ALA A 63 22.01 23.75 4.24
C ALA A 63 22.22 25.30 4.26
N ASP A 64 23.36 25.76 3.79
CA ASP A 64 23.57 27.20 3.65
C ASP A 64 22.90 27.76 2.39
N ALA A 65 22.42 28.99 2.45
CA ALA A 65 21.66 29.64 1.38
C ALA A 65 22.45 29.72 0.05
N ALA A 66 23.76 29.95 0.11
CA ALA A 66 24.57 30.02 -1.10
C ALA A 66 24.65 28.67 -1.83
N THR A 67 24.81 27.59 -1.08
CA THR A 67 24.80 26.23 -1.60
C THR A 67 23.43 25.88 -2.20
N LEU A 68 22.34 26.15 -1.48
CA LEU A 68 20.97 25.93 -1.98
C LEU A 68 20.75 26.63 -3.32
N GLU A 69 21.09 27.92 -3.42
CA GLU A 69 20.92 28.69 -4.67
C GLU A 69 21.81 28.19 -5.81
N ALA A 70 23.05 27.78 -5.52
CA ALA A 70 23.95 27.22 -6.53
C ALA A 70 23.44 25.89 -7.09
N VAL A 71 23.01 24.97 -6.20
CA VAL A 71 22.47 23.65 -6.58
C VAL A 71 21.13 23.80 -7.30
N LYS A 72 20.23 24.66 -6.81
CA LYS A 72 18.96 25.00 -7.45
C LYS A 72 19.17 25.50 -8.88
N LYS A 73 20.06 26.49 -9.08
CA LYS A 73 20.38 27.03 -10.43
C LYS A 73 20.93 25.96 -11.37
N PHE A 74 21.75 25.04 -10.85
CA PHE A 74 22.27 23.94 -11.64
C PHE A 74 21.15 23.05 -12.20
N PHE A 75 20.23 22.58 -11.37
CA PHE A 75 19.14 21.72 -11.81
C PHE A 75 18.18 22.46 -12.74
N ILE A 76 17.82 23.68 -12.45
CA ILE A 76 16.98 24.53 -13.33
C ILE A 76 17.63 24.69 -14.71
N ALA A 77 18.95 24.92 -14.77
CA ALA A 77 19.67 25.03 -16.04
C ALA A 77 19.70 23.72 -16.85
N LYS A 78 19.44 22.58 -16.21
CA LYS A 78 19.27 21.26 -16.83
C LYS A 78 17.81 20.95 -17.21
N GLY A 79 16.88 21.88 -16.97
CA GLY A 79 15.45 21.66 -17.20
C GLY A 79 14.76 20.81 -16.15
N ILE A 80 15.39 20.59 -14.99
CA ILE A 80 14.86 19.80 -13.86
C ILE A 80 14.13 20.73 -12.90
N GLY A 81 12.90 20.38 -12.52
CA GLY A 81 12.13 21.06 -11.49
C GLY A 81 12.81 20.96 -10.11
N VAL A 82 12.65 21.99 -9.29
CA VAL A 82 13.28 22.01 -7.97
C VAL A 82 12.28 22.43 -6.91
N ALA A 83 12.18 21.62 -5.85
CA ALA A 83 11.38 21.89 -4.66
C ALA A 83 12.25 21.75 -3.39
N GLY A 84 11.76 22.22 -2.26
CA GLY A 84 12.41 22.09 -0.97
C GLY A 84 11.99 20.83 -0.22
N GLY A 85 12.86 20.32 0.64
CA GLY A 85 12.57 19.21 1.56
C GLY A 85 12.97 19.58 2.99
N ILE A 86 12.25 19.05 3.99
CA ILE A 86 12.59 19.21 5.41
C ILE A 86 12.37 17.87 6.12
N ALA A 87 13.36 17.41 6.88
CA ALA A 87 13.20 16.33 7.84
C ALA A 87 13.35 16.88 9.27
N TYR A 88 12.24 16.95 10.01
CA TYR A 88 12.22 17.49 11.38
C TYR A 88 12.76 16.48 12.41
N SER A 89 14.00 16.05 12.22
CA SER A 89 14.71 15.17 13.16
C SER A 89 15.71 15.95 14.01
N ALA A 90 15.91 15.54 15.27
CA ALA A 90 16.90 16.12 16.17
C ALA A 90 18.31 15.57 15.90
N ALA A 91 19.34 16.29 16.34
CA ALA A 91 20.73 15.86 16.23
C ALA A 91 21.09 14.72 17.20
N GLU A 92 20.54 14.79 18.41
CA GLU A 92 20.73 13.81 19.48
C GLU A 92 19.36 13.45 20.07
N THR A 93 19.19 12.23 20.54
CA THR A 93 17.87 11.77 20.91
C THR A 93 17.83 10.88 22.13
N GLY A 94 16.70 11.03 22.83
CA GLY A 94 16.23 10.03 23.76
C GLY A 94 15.26 9.00 23.16
N GLY A 95 15.06 8.96 21.84
CA GLY A 95 14.09 8.10 21.20
C GLY A 95 14.60 7.44 19.91
N GLN A 96 13.92 6.40 19.48
CA GLN A 96 14.30 5.58 18.32
C GLN A 96 14.39 6.39 17.00
N PHE A 97 13.55 7.39 16.82
CA PHE A 97 13.42 8.12 15.56
C PHE A 97 13.94 9.58 15.62
N ASN A 98 14.59 9.98 16.71
CA ASN A 98 15.20 11.30 16.80
C ASN A 98 14.25 12.46 16.48
N THR A 99 13.01 12.43 16.96
CA THR A 99 12.05 13.52 16.72
C THR A 99 12.39 14.77 17.54
N LEU A 100 11.95 15.93 17.06
CA LEU A 100 12.01 17.17 17.85
C LEU A 100 11.07 17.08 19.06
N ASP A 101 11.47 17.70 20.18
CA ASP A 101 10.62 17.95 21.33
C ASP A 101 9.88 19.28 21.15
N TYR A 102 8.59 19.22 20.85
CA TYR A 102 7.80 20.42 20.58
C TYR A 102 7.36 21.19 21.83
N GLU A 103 7.77 20.77 23.02
CA GLU A 103 7.73 21.60 24.25
C GLU A 103 9.06 22.30 24.52
N ASP A 104 10.17 21.84 23.93
CA ASP A 104 11.45 22.50 24.04
C ASP A 104 11.55 23.74 23.14
N THR A 105 11.96 24.87 23.72
CA THR A 105 12.05 26.15 23.00
C THR A 105 13.06 26.12 21.85
N ARG A 106 14.16 25.39 22.01
CA ARG A 106 15.23 25.28 21.00
C ARG A 106 14.74 24.46 19.80
N ASP A 107 14.09 23.36 20.05
CA ASP A 107 13.54 22.51 18.99
C ASP A 107 12.42 23.21 18.23
N ARG A 108 11.55 23.94 18.93
CA ARG A 108 10.52 24.80 18.30
C ARG A 108 11.15 25.89 17.41
N GLN A 109 12.26 26.51 17.84
CA GLN A 109 12.98 27.48 17.02
C GLN A 109 13.61 26.82 15.79
N MET A 110 14.18 25.62 15.92
CA MET A 110 14.73 24.87 14.79
C MET A 110 13.65 24.51 13.76
N CYS A 111 12.50 24.02 14.23
CA CYS A 111 11.36 23.72 13.37
C CYS A 111 10.92 24.95 12.55
N ARG A 112 10.70 26.07 13.23
CA ARG A 112 10.33 27.35 12.60
C ARG A 112 11.37 27.81 11.59
N ARG A 113 12.67 27.82 11.99
CA ARG A 113 13.77 28.26 11.12
C ARG A 113 13.89 27.40 9.86
N ALA A 114 13.70 26.08 9.96
CA ALA A 114 13.73 25.19 8.81
C ALA A 114 12.60 25.51 7.83
N SER A 115 11.38 25.76 8.35
CA SER A 115 10.22 26.17 7.55
C SER A 115 10.45 27.50 6.83
N GLU A 116 10.98 28.50 7.54
CA GLU A 116 11.30 29.82 6.99
C GLU A 116 12.40 29.72 5.91
N LEU A 117 13.46 28.93 6.15
CA LEU A 117 14.54 28.72 5.19
C LEU A 117 14.03 28.04 3.91
N ALA A 118 13.23 26.99 4.03
CA ALA A 118 12.66 26.31 2.87
C ALA A 118 11.78 27.26 2.04
N ALA A 119 10.89 28.01 2.69
CA ALA A 119 10.00 28.95 2.02
C ALA A 119 10.73 30.13 1.37
N ALA A 120 11.90 30.53 1.90
CA ALA A 120 12.72 31.60 1.30
C ALA A 120 13.34 31.19 -0.04
N HIS A 121 13.52 29.89 -0.28
CA HIS A 121 14.20 29.38 -1.46
C HIS A 121 13.28 28.63 -2.43
N PHE A 122 12.10 28.12 -1.99
CA PHE A 122 11.26 27.26 -2.79
C PHE A 122 9.77 27.64 -2.70
N ASP A 123 9.04 27.50 -3.81
CA ASP A 123 7.59 27.67 -3.89
C ASP A 123 6.83 26.39 -3.56
N GLU A 124 7.51 25.23 -3.56
CA GLU A 124 6.99 23.92 -3.15
C GLU A 124 7.94 23.32 -2.13
N VAL A 125 7.40 22.81 -1.02
CA VAL A 125 8.15 22.18 0.07
C VAL A 125 7.47 20.89 0.49
N ILE A 126 8.23 19.82 0.64
CA ILE A 126 7.77 18.55 1.23
C ILE A 126 8.36 18.36 2.61
N LEU A 127 7.51 17.93 3.55
CA LEU A 127 7.95 17.47 4.87
C LEU A 127 8.13 15.96 4.80
N ASP A 128 9.35 15.49 5.11
CA ASP A 128 9.62 14.06 5.28
C ASP A 128 8.90 13.50 6.52
N ASP A 129 8.68 12.21 6.60
CA ASP A 129 7.88 11.53 7.63
C ASP A 129 8.44 11.59 9.06
N PHE A 130 9.50 12.34 9.29
CA PHE A 130 9.98 12.69 10.63
C PHE A 130 9.17 13.81 11.32
N PHE A 131 8.12 14.31 10.68
CA PHE A 131 7.24 15.33 11.28
C PHE A 131 6.15 14.66 12.14
N PHE A 132 6.56 14.08 13.26
CA PHE A 132 5.70 13.44 14.26
C PHE A 132 6.24 13.65 15.68
N TYR A 133 5.55 13.14 16.69
CA TYR A 133 5.85 13.42 18.08
C TYR A 133 5.99 12.14 18.92
N SER A 134 7.18 11.81 19.35
CA SER A 134 7.44 10.59 20.14
C SER A 134 8.13 10.83 21.49
N THR A 135 8.55 12.06 21.78
CA THR A 135 9.23 12.39 23.05
C THR A 135 8.30 12.29 24.26
N LYS A 136 8.88 12.17 25.43
CA LYS A 136 8.23 12.13 26.74
C LYS A 136 9.10 12.82 27.79
N SER A 137 9.56 14.04 27.48
CA SER A 137 10.32 14.89 28.42
C SER A 137 9.46 15.29 29.63
N GLU A 138 10.07 15.85 30.66
CA GLU A 138 9.32 16.41 31.79
C GLU A 138 8.35 17.50 31.34
N ALA A 139 8.73 18.31 30.35
CA ALA A 139 7.88 19.32 29.76
C ALA A 139 6.68 18.70 29.05
N ASP A 140 6.88 17.61 28.27
CA ASP A 140 5.82 16.84 27.64
C ASP A 140 4.83 16.28 28.68
N ILE A 141 5.35 15.68 29.74
CA ILE A 141 4.54 15.09 30.82
C ILE A 141 3.67 16.17 31.46
N ALA A 142 4.26 17.34 31.75
CA ALA A 142 3.56 18.48 32.32
C ALA A 142 2.49 19.03 31.36
N ALA A 143 2.85 19.22 30.09
CA ALA A 143 1.94 19.77 29.07
C ALA A 143 0.81 18.79 28.73
N LYS A 144 1.06 17.49 28.74
CA LYS A 144 0.05 16.45 28.53
C LYS A 144 -1.02 16.48 29.61
N GLY A 145 -0.65 16.65 30.88
CA GLY A 145 -1.56 16.61 32.00
C GLY A 145 -2.31 15.28 32.09
N THR A 146 -3.64 15.33 32.23
CA THR A 146 -4.51 14.14 32.37
C THR A 146 -4.90 13.47 31.04
N ARG A 147 -4.58 14.08 29.90
CA ARG A 147 -4.89 13.52 28.57
C ARG A 147 -4.12 12.23 28.33
N SER A 148 -4.62 11.36 27.43
CA SER A 148 -3.80 10.28 26.89
C SER A 148 -2.65 10.84 26.03
N TRP A 149 -1.60 10.05 25.79
CA TRP A 149 -0.52 10.46 24.88
C TRP A 149 -1.02 10.73 23.47
N THR A 150 -1.94 9.90 22.98
CA THR A 150 -2.57 10.08 21.67
C THR A 150 -3.32 11.41 21.57
N GLN A 151 -4.21 11.72 22.53
CA GLN A 151 -4.93 12.99 22.55
C GLN A 151 -4.00 14.19 22.56
N TYR A 152 -3.00 14.17 23.45
CA TYR A 152 -2.03 15.24 23.57
C TYR A 152 -1.23 15.45 22.28
N ARG A 153 -0.70 14.36 21.69
CA ARG A 153 0.09 14.44 20.46
C ARG A 153 -0.71 14.92 19.25
N LEU A 154 -1.94 14.42 19.07
CA LEU A 154 -2.81 14.89 17.99
C LEU A 154 -3.10 16.39 18.09
N GLU A 155 -3.42 16.90 19.29
CA GLU A 155 -3.65 18.32 19.51
C GLU A 155 -2.37 19.14 19.29
N ARG A 156 -1.23 18.66 19.82
CA ARG A 156 0.05 19.36 19.72
C ARG A 156 0.53 19.43 18.26
N MET A 157 0.47 18.35 17.52
CA MET A 157 0.92 18.33 16.13
C MET A 157 0.08 19.24 15.23
N ARG A 158 -1.23 19.32 15.43
CA ARG A 158 -2.06 20.32 14.72
C ARG A 158 -1.63 21.77 15.01
N GLN A 159 -1.29 22.09 16.27
CA GLN A 159 -0.78 23.40 16.63
C GLN A 159 0.60 23.67 16.02
N VAL A 160 1.50 22.70 16.10
CA VAL A 160 2.85 22.78 15.52
C VAL A 160 2.80 22.99 14.01
N SER A 161 1.92 22.24 13.31
CA SER A 161 1.71 22.39 11.87
C SER A 161 1.33 23.83 11.48
N ASP A 162 0.44 24.45 12.23
CA ASP A 162 0.03 25.84 11.97
C ASP A 162 1.10 26.86 12.42
N GLU A 163 1.55 26.77 13.69
CA GLU A 163 2.37 27.81 14.33
C GLU A 163 3.86 27.78 13.92
N LEU A 164 4.41 26.59 13.68
CA LEU A 164 5.84 26.44 13.44
C LEU A 164 6.18 26.10 11.98
N VAL A 165 5.19 25.65 11.19
CA VAL A 165 5.41 25.29 9.80
C VAL A 165 4.68 26.25 8.86
N LEU A 166 3.35 26.21 8.83
CA LEU A 166 2.56 26.89 7.80
C LEU A 166 2.59 28.41 7.92
N LYS A 167 2.35 28.97 9.10
CA LYS A 167 2.39 30.43 9.31
C LYS A 167 3.77 31.03 9.06
N PRO A 168 4.86 30.47 9.61
CA PRO A 168 6.21 30.99 9.32
C PRO A 168 6.58 30.88 7.84
N ALA A 169 6.32 29.74 7.21
CA ALA A 169 6.60 29.55 5.78
C ALA A 169 5.86 30.58 4.91
N ARG A 170 4.54 30.75 5.15
CA ARG A 170 3.70 31.69 4.40
C ARG A 170 3.99 33.17 4.72
N ALA A 171 4.54 33.47 5.88
CA ALA A 171 5.03 34.82 6.19
C ALA A 171 6.25 35.20 5.37
N VAL A 172 7.11 34.23 5.03
CA VAL A 172 8.29 34.41 4.16
C VAL A 172 7.88 34.37 2.69
N ASN A 173 7.09 33.40 2.28
CA ASN A 173 6.62 33.24 0.91
C ASN A 173 5.11 32.94 0.90
N PRO A 174 4.26 33.95 0.63
CA PRO A 174 2.81 33.76 0.62
C PRO A 174 2.28 32.75 -0.41
N HIS A 175 3.10 32.39 -1.40
CA HIS A 175 2.74 31.43 -2.48
C HIS A 175 3.23 30.04 -2.23
N VAL A 176 4.00 29.78 -1.16
CA VAL A 176 4.56 28.48 -0.88
C VAL A 176 3.47 27.42 -0.68
N LYS A 177 3.65 26.28 -1.33
CA LYS A 177 2.84 25.08 -1.16
C LYS A 177 3.58 24.09 -0.28
N VAL A 178 2.97 23.72 0.84
CA VAL A 178 3.57 22.77 1.79
C VAL A 178 2.80 21.46 1.75
N THR A 179 3.52 20.40 1.46
CA THR A 179 3.03 19.02 1.39
C THR A 179 3.57 18.23 2.58
N ILE A 180 2.70 17.55 3.33
CA ILE A 180 3.10 16.63 4.38
C ILE A 180 3.21 15.21 3.83
N LYS A 181 4.31 14.50 4.10
CA LYS A 181 4.45 13.08 3.83
C LYS A 181 4.04 12.27 5.06
N TYR A 182 3.10 11.36 4.87
CA TYR A 182 2.79 10.33 5.84
C TYR A 182 3.61 9.07 5.54
N PRO A 183 4.09 8.34 6.58
CA PRO A 183 4.88 7.14 6.37
C PRO A 183 4.04 5.98 5.80
N ASN A 184 4.72 4.91 5.40
CA ASN A 184 4.14 3.67 4.89
C ASN A 184 3.29 2.89 5.93
N TRP A 185 3.34 3.26 7.19
CA TRP A 185 2.47 2.65 8.20
C TRP A 185 1.08 3.28 8.08
N TYR A 186 0.07 2.53 7.77
CA TYR A 186 -1.31 3.00 7.87
C TYR A 186 -1.97 2.64 9.21
N GLU A 187 -1.17 2.16 10.14
CA GLU A 187 -1.58 1.76 11.49
C GLU A 187 -0.98 2.69 12.55
N HIS A 188 -1.73 2.92 13.63
CA HIS A 188 -1.28 3.70 14.80
C HIS A 188 -0.78 5.12 14.55
N PHE A 189 -1.15 5.76 13.46
CA PHE A 189 -0.76 7.13 13.16
C PHE A 189 -1.06 8.11 14.30
N GLN A 190 -2.21 7.93 14.94
CA GLN A 190 -2.65 8.75 16.07
C GLN A 190 -1.71 8.68 17.28
N ALA A 191 -1.04 7.56 17.49
CA ALA A 191 -0.11 7.41 18.61
C ALA A 191 1.15 8.27 18.46
N LEU A 192 1.48 8.67 17.23
CA LEU A 192 2.59 9.54 16.87
C LEU A 192 2.16 11.01 16.64
N GLY A 193 0.87 11.30 16.73
CA GLY A 193 0.33 12.63 16.55
C GLY A 193 -0.08 12.98 15.11
N TYR A 194 0.02 12.04 14.16
CA TYR A 194 -0.53 12.23 12.82
C TYR A 194 -2.06 12.22 12.85
N ASP A 195 -2.66 13.38 12.69
CA ASP A 195 -4.11 13.53 12.63
C ASP A 195 -4.57 13.49 11.17
N LEU A 196 -4.81 12.29 10.66
CA LEU A 196 -5.21 12.09 9.26
C LEU A 196 -6.53 12.78 8.91
N ASP A 197 -7.41 13.02 9.90
CA ASP A 197 -8.68 13.72 9.68
C ASP A 197 -8.48 15.24 9.60
N GLN A 198 -7.79 15.86 10.57
CA GLN A 198 -7.73 17.32 10.69
C GLN A 198 -6.42 17.91 10.15
N GLU A 199 -5.27 17.37 10.56
CA GLU A 199 -3.96 17.89 10.14
C GLU A 199 -3.76 17.75 8.63
N ALA A 200 -4.15 16.62 8.06
CA ALA A 200 -4.04 16.40 6.62
C ALA A 200 -4.74 17.50 5.79
N LYS A 201 -5.75 18.16 6.34
CA LYS A 201 -6.50 19.26 5.69
C LYS A 201 -5.83 20.64 5.86
N GLN A 202 -4.89 20.79 6.79
CA GLN A 202 -4.16 22.06 7.01
C GLN A 202 -3.14 22.31 5.89
N PHE A 203 -2.54 21.23 5.36
CA PHE A 203 -1.54 21.29 4.30
C PHE A 203 -2.17 21.43 2.91
N ASP A 204 -1.42 22.00 1.96
CA ASP A 204 -1.86 22.16 0.57
C ASP A 204 -2.07 20.80 -0.11
N ALA A 205 -1.25 19.81 0.24
CA ALA A 205 -1.33 18.44 -0.26
C ALA A 205 -0.72 17.45 0.75
N ILE A 206 -0.93 16.16 0.47
CA ILE A 206 -0.25 15.08 1.17
C ILE A 206 0.62 14.27 0.21
N TYR A 207 1.54 13.50 0.77
CA TYR A 207 2.39 12.55 0.08
C TYR A 207 2.43 11.26 0.89
N THR A 208 2.64 10.11 0.25
CA THR A 208 2.57 8.81 0.91
C THR A 208 3.90 8.08 0.84
N GLY A 209 4.41 7.62 1.97
CA GLY A 209 5.42 6.58 2.01
C GLY A 209 4.83 5.29 1.46
N THR A 210 5.50 4.70 0.46
CA THR A 210 5.08 3.44 -0.17
C THR A 210 6.22 2.41 -0.16
N GLU A 211 7.25 2.67 0.63
CA GLU A 211 8.39 1.81 0.83
C GLU A 211 8.04 0.58 1.69
N THR A 212 7.84 -0.58 1.10
CA THR A 212 7.59 -1.84 1.80
C THR A 212 8.87 -2.58 2.17
N ARG A 213 9.97 -2.28 1.47
CA ARG A 213 11.28 -2.87 1.74
C ARG A 213 11.24 -4.41 1.60
N ASP A 214 12.05 -5.13 2.35
CA ASP A 214 12.01 -6.59 2.37
C ASP A 214 11.34 -7.08 3.66
N PRO A 215 10.11 -7.65 3.58
CA PRO A 215 9.35 -8.11 4.74
C PRO A 215 10.07 -9.17 5.59
N GLU A 216 11.04 -9.87 5.01
CA GLU A 216 11.76 -10.95 5.72
C GLU A 216 12.87 -10.43 6.63
N ILE A 217 13.32 -9.18 6.45
CA ILE A 217 14.42 -8.60 7.22
C ILE A 217 14.08 -7.29 7.93
N THR A 218 12.87 -6.78 7.77
CA THR A 218 12.40 -5.58 8.46
C THR A 218 11.48 -5.93 9.61
N ASP A 219 11.48 -5.10 10.66
CA ASP A 219 10.60 -5.27 11.82
C ASP A 219 9.18 -4.70 11.59
N GLN A 220 8.93 -4.15 10.39
CA GLN A 220 7.70 -3.39 10.12
C GLN A 220 6.51 -4.26 9.73
N LEU A 221 6.67 -5.56 9.52
CA LEU A 221 5.61 -6.51 9.11
C LEU A 221 4.91 -6.13 7.79
N LEU A 222 5.47 -5.20 7.03
CA LEU A 222 4.91 -4.75 5.77
C LEU A 222 5.02 -5.85 4.71
N GLN A 223 3.95 -6.02 3.96
CA GLN A 223 3.93 -6.95 2.82
C GLN A 223 3.98 -6.14 1.52
N GLN A 224 4.31 -6.77 0.41
CA GLN A 224 4.49 -6.06 -0.87
C GLN A 224 3.27 -5.24 -1.29
N TYR A 225 2.08 -5.79 -1.13
CA TYR A 225 0.81 -5.12 -1.46
C TYR A 225 0.62 -3.76 -0.75
N GLU A 226 1.35 -3.50 0.33
CA GLU A 226 1.27 -2.23 1.07
C GLU A 226 1.65 -1.02 0.22
N SER A 227 2.60 -1.14 -0.70
CA SER A 227 2.98 -0.04 -1.60
C SER A 227 1.77 0.50 -2.38
N TYR A 228 0.91 -0.41 -2.86
CA TYR A 228 -0.36 -0.07 -3.49
C TYR A 228 -1.39 0.43 -2.47
N LEU A 229 -1.61 -0.33 -1.40
CA LEU A 229 -2.69 -0.10 -0.44
C LEU A 229 -2.54 1.23 0.30
N ALA A 230 -1.32 1.57 0.76
CA ALA A 230 -1.05 2.83 1.45
C ALA A 230 -1.38 4.03 0.55
N PHE A 231 -0.93 4.00 -0.72
CA PHE A 231 -1.25 5.09 -1.63
C PHE A 231 -2.77 5.22 -1.87
N ARG A 232 -3.49 4.09 -2.02
CA ARG A 232 -4.95 4.10 -2.17
C ARG A 232 -5.66 4.66 -0.94
N PHE A 233 -5.26 4.21 0.27
CA PHE A 233 -5.84 4.72 1.52
C PHE A 233 -5.66 6.24 1.64
N PHE A 234 -4.46 6.76 1.45
CA PHE A 234 -4.19 8.19 1.54
C PHE A 234 -4.86 8.99 0.42
N SER A 235 -5.11 8.38 -0.74
CA SER A 235 -5.91 9.01 -1.80
C SER A 235 -7.38 9.16 -1.38
N ASN A 236 -7.89 8.27 -0.53
CA ASN A 236 -9.23 8.35 0.05
C ASN A 236 -9.27 9.27 1.30
N VAL A 237 -8.18 9.40 2.06
CA VAL A 237 -8.03 10.42 3.13
C VAL A 237 -8.06 11.82 2.54
N ARG A 238 -7.39 12.06 1.41
CA ARG A 238 -7.36 13.35 0.70
C ARG A 238 -7.73 13.15 -0.76
N PRO A 239 -9.03 13.09 -1.07
CA PRO A 239 -9.52 12.87 -2.43
C PRO A 239 -9.21 14.06 -3.36
N ASN A 240 -9.62 13.92 -4.64
CA ASN A 240 -9.47 14.93 -5.69
C ASN A 240 -8.00 15.27 -6.05
N GLY A 241 -7.14 14.27 -6.01
CA GLY A 241 -5.73 14.41 -6.41
C GLY A 241 -4.87 15.18 -5.40
N ALA A 242 -5.31 15.31 -4.15
CA ALA A 242 -4.51 15.96 -3.11
C ALA A 242 -3.41 15.05 -2.53
N ASN A 243 -3.45 13.74 -2.78
CA ASN A 243 -2.30 12.85 -2.59
C ASN A 243 -1.41 12.96 -3.83
N ARG A 244 -0.27 13.64 -3.69
CA ARG A 244 0.57 14.08 -4.81
C ARG A 244 1.58 13.07 -5.29
N GLY A 245 1.87 12.01 -4.52
CA GLY A 245 2.81 11.00 -4.95
C GLY A 245 3.14 9.96 -3.91
N GLY A 246 3.89 8.96 -4.35
CA GLY A 246 4.45 7.90 -3.55
C GLY A 246 5.95 8.05 -3.38
N TRP A 247 6.47 7.52 -2.30
CA TRP A 247 7.88 7.62 -1.91
C TRP A 247 8.46 6.23 -1.70
N VAL A 248 9.59 5.94 -2.34
CA VAL A 248 10.25 4.63 -2.29
C VAL A 248 11.73 4.80 -1.99
N ASP A 249 12.28 3.93 -1.16
CA ASP A 249 13.69 3.91 -0.81
C ASP A 249 14.37 2.55 -1.09
N THR A 250 15.70 2.53 -1.04
CA THR A 250 16.54 1.34 -1.17
C THR A 250 16.87 0.72 0.19
N TYR A 251 16.47 1.35 1.30
CA TYR A 251 16.83 0.92 2.64
C TYR A 251 16.21 -0.44 2.97
N ALA A 252 16.99 -1.29 3.66
CA ALA A 252 16.58 -2.63 4.05
C ALA A 252 16.00 -3.46 2.90
N THR A 253 16.49 -3.24 1.68
CA THR A 253 16.14 -3.99 0.48
C THR A 253 17.26 -4.95 0.15
N ARG A 254 17.03 -6.21 0.40
CA ARG A 254 18.02 -7.28 0.21
C ARG A 254 18.25 -7.61 -1.27
N TYR A 255 17.17 -7.55 -2.06
CA TYR A 255 17.18 -7.89 -3.48
C TYR A 255 16.68 -6.75 -4.35
N VAL A 256 17.26 -6.57 -5.53
CA VAL A 256 16.85 -5.53 -6.48
C VAL A 256 15.40 -5.69 -6.95
N ASP A 257 14.89 -6.92 -6.99
CA ASP A 257 13.49 -7.20 -7.34
C ASP A 257 12.52 -6.61 -6.30
N ARG A 258 12.89 -6.61 -5.02
CA ARG A 258 12.09 -5.98 -3.96
C ARG A 258 11.97 -4.46 -4.15
N TYR A 259 13.04 -3.84 -4.64
CA TYR A 259 12.99 -2.42 -5.00
C TYR A 259 12.08 -2.18 -6.21
N ALA A 260 12.16 -3.03 -7.23
CA ALA A 260 11.31 -2.95 -8.41
C ALA A 260 9.82 -3.12 -8.06
N GLU A 261 9.46 -4.10 -7.22
CA GLU A 261 8.09 -4.37 -6.76
C GLU A 261 7.48 -3.13 -6.08
N GLN A 262 8.20 -2.46 -5.18
CA GLN A 262 7.74 -1.22 -4.53
C GLN A 262 7.41 -0.12 -5.55
N LEU A 263 8.25 0.03 -6.58
CA LEU A 263 8.06 1.03 -7.64
C LEU A 263 6.82 0.69 -8.49
N TRP A 264 6.64 -0.58 -8.84
CA TRP A 264 5.50 -1.04 -9.64
C TRP A 264 4.19 -0.85 -8.89
N ASP A 265 4.09 -1.36 -7.68
CA ASP A 265 2.87 -1.32 -6.87
C ASP A 265 2.43 0.11 -6.57
N THR A 266 3.37 1.01 -6.29
CA THR A 266 3.10 2.44 -6.13
C THR A 266 2.46 3.03 -7.38
N LEU A 267 2.94 2.67 -8.57
CA LEU A 267 2.41 3.15 -9.83
C LEU A 267 1.10 2.45 -10.24
N PHE A 268 0.90 1.18 -9.87
CA PHE A 268 -0.38 0.50 -10.07
C PHE A 268 -1.51 1.20 -9.31
N ALA A 269 -1.20 1.78 -8.15
CA ALA A 269 -2.13 2.63 -7.40
C ALA A 269 -2.42 4.00 -8.06
N LYS A 270 -1.81 4.30 -9.23
CA LYS A 270 -1.94 5.55 -9.99
C LYS A 270 -1.35 6.76 -9.28
N ALA A 271 -0.21 6.60 -8.60
CA ALA A 271 0.54 7.74 -8.07
C ALA A 271 0.97 8.69 -9.21
N PRO A 272 0.62 9.99 -9.14
CA PRO A 272 0.95 10.95 -10.19
C PRO A 272 2.42 11.34 -10.22
N GLU A 273 3.11 11.19 -9.10
CA GLU A 273 4.55 11.36 -8.96
C GLU A 273 5.11 10.23 -8.08
N ILE A 274 6.33 9.79 -8.38
CA ILE A 274 7.08 8.87 -7.53
C ILE A 274 8.41 9.53 -7.15
N THR A 275 8.70 9.59 -5.86
CA THR A 275 9.96 10.13 -5.33
C THR A 275 10.87 9.01 -4.89
N LEU A 276 12.08 9.01 -5.40
CA LEU A 276 13.14 8.05 -5.09
C LEU A 276 14.03 8.62 -3.98
N PHE A 277 14.04 7.99 -2.84
CA PHE A 277 14.95 8.28 -1.76
C PHE A 277 16.11 7.26 -1.83
N ASN A 278 17.41 7.61 -1.99
CA ASN A 278 17.86 9.01 -2.00
C ASN A 278 18.93 9.22 -3.09
N TRP A 279 19.30 10.48 -3.31
CA TRP A 279 20.32 10.89 -4.27
C TRP A 279 21.65 10.15 -4.11
N ALA A 280 22.12 9.95 -2.87
CA ALA A 280 23.42 9.34 -2.61
C ALA A 280 23.48 7.87 -3.06
N ASP A 281 22.39 7.11 -2.80
CA ASP A 281 22.30 5.71 -3.22
C ASP A 281 22.22 5.58 -4.74
N LEU A 282 21.42 6.45 -5.39
CA LEU A 282 21.31 6.47 -6.85
C LEU A 282 22.59 6.91 -7.54
N ALA A 283 23.37 7.79 -6.91
CA ALA A 283 24.68 8.27 -7.40
C ALA A 283 25.84 7.35 -7.02
N SER A 284 25.58 6.28 -6.25
CA SER A 284 26.63 5.35 -5.80
C SER A 284 27.37 4.73 -6.98
N PRO A 285 28.72 4.68 -6.96
CA PRO A 285 29.47 3.97 -7.98
C PRO A 285 29.42 2.45 -7.82
N ALA A 286 28.90 1.94 -6.72
CA ALA A 286 28.78 0.52 -6.48
C ALA A 286 27.74 -0.08 -7.46
N PRO A 287 28.15 -1.03 -8.31
CA PRO A 287 27.21 -1.71 -9.19
C PRO A 287 26.35 -2.69 -8.40
N VAL A 288 25.11 -2.86 -8.83
CA VAL A 288 24.31 -4.03 -8.46
C VAL A 288 24.73 -5.23 -9.29
N ALA A 289 24.72 -6.42 -8.71
CA ALA A 289 25.19 -7.64 -9.37
C ALA A 289 24.01 -8.59 -9.70
N PRO A 290 24.16 -9.51 -10.66
CA PRO A 290 23.13 -10.55 -10.89
C PRO A 290 22.80 -11.37 -9.64
N GLY A 291 23.74 -11.53 -8.72
CA GLY A 291 23.53 -12.20 -7.43
C GLY A 291 22.69 -11.42 -6.43
N ASP A 292 22.45 -10.12 -6.68
CA ASP A 292 21.57 -9.28 -5.86
C ASP A 292 20.08 -9.50 -6.20
N ARG A 293 19.79 -10.43 -7.10
CA ARG A 293 18.44 -10.89 -7.40
C ARG A 293 18.03 -12.01 -6.46
N GLN A 294 16.72 -12.11 -6.21
CA GLN A 294 16.19 -13.27 -5.53
C GLN A 294 16.41 -14.54 -6.35
N ALA A 295 16.68 -15.67 -5.66
CA ALA A 295 17.11 -16.91 -6.30
C ALA A 295 15.98 -17.62 -7.07
N TRP A 296 15.83 -17.35 -8.35
CA TRP A 296 15.01 -18.11 -9.30
C TRP A 296 15.67 -18.13 -10.68
N SER A 297 16.92 -18.50 -10.75
CA SER A 297 17.73 -18.40 -11.96
C SER A 297 17.13 -19.12 -13.18
N GLY A 298 17.37 -18.56 -14.37
CA GLY A 298 16.99 -19.17 -15.65
C GLY A 298 15.56 -18.92 -16.10
N MET A 299 14.77 -18.12 -15.40
CA MET A 299 13.39 -17.81 -15.74
C MET A 299 13.23 -16.37 -16.26
N SER A 300 12.35 -16.20 -17.25
CA SER A 300 11.89 -14.88 -17.66
C SER A 300 11.02 -14.28 -16.57
N THR A 301 11.29 -13.03 -16.21
CA THR A 301 10.52 -12.24 -15.22
C THR A 301 10.22 -10.88 -15.81
N SER A 302 9.28 -10.13 -15.20
CA SER A 302 9.06 -8.73 -15.58
C SER A 302 10.30 -7.88 -15.30
N PHE A 303 11.10 -8.28 -14.31
CA PHE A 303 12.42 -7.73 -14.09
C PHE A 303 13.47 -8.57 -14.84
N ASN A 304 13.77 -8.16 -16.08
CA ASN A 304 14.76 -8.84 -16.89
C ASN A 304 16.14 -8.22 -16.69
N TRP A 305 17.02 -8.92 -15.97
CA TRP A 305 18.38 -8.45 -15.67
C TRP A 305 19.17 -8.08 -16.92
N ASP A 306 19.20 -8.96 -17.92
CA ASP A 306 20.00 -8.74 -19.13
C ASP A 306 19.48 -7.56 -19.95
N ASP A 307 18.18 -7.39 -20.02
CA ASP A 307 17.55 -6.26 -20.69
C ASP A 307 17.82 -4.96 -19.92
N MET A 308 17.66 -4.97 -18.61
CA MET A 308 18.01 -3.84 -17.74
C MET A 308 19.47 -3.42 -17.93
N ALA A 309 20.39 -4.36 -17.93
CA ALA A 309 21.81 -4.07 -18.05
C ALA A 309 22.18 -3.50 -19.43
N ARG A 310 21.49 -3.93 -20.51
CA ARG A 310 21.73 -3.46 -21.88
C ARG A 310 21.03 -2.16 -22.23
N SER A 311 19.89 -1.87 -21.64
CA SER A 311 18.96 -0.81 -22.06
C SER A 311 19.14 0.51 -21.29
N SER A 312 20.37 0.88 -20.96
CA SER A 312 20.65 2.18 -20.31
C SER A 312 20.26 3.36 -21.22
N PRO A 313 19.69 4.46 -20.68
CA PRO A 313 19.30 5.66 -21.45
C PRO A 313 20.47 6.29 -22.24
N THR A 314 21.67 6.18 -21.71
CA THR A 314 22.90 6.58 -22.40
C THR A 314 23.85 5.40 -22.38
N ASN A 315 24.30 4.95 -23.52
CA ASN A 315 25.24 3.80 -23.65
C ASN A 315 26.66 4.20 -23.20
N THR A 316 26.80 4.51 -21.90
CA THR A 316 28.09 4.95 -21.31
C THR A 316 29.01 3.79 -20.94
N GLY A 317 28.53 2.54 -20.99
CA GLY A 317 29.26 1.36 -20.53
C GLY A 317 29.39 1.26 -19.00
N GLU A 318 28.73 2.14 -18.24
CA GLU A 318 28.69 2.04 -16.78
C GLU A 318 27.88 0.82 -16.32
N ALA A 319 28.37 0.13 -15.31
CA ALA A 319 27.65 -0.99 -14.71
C ALA A 319 26.36 -0.52 -14.02
N PRO A 320 25.26 -1.31 -14.08
CA PRO A 320 23.99 -0.94 -13.48
C PRO A 320 24.13 -0.70 -11.97
N GLY A 321 23.60 0.43 -11.49
CA GLY A 321 23.40 0.75 -10.08
C GLY A 321 21.92 0.80 -9.72
N TRP A 322 21.59 1.24 -8.50
CA TRP A 322 20.20 1.44 -8.05
C TRP A 322 19.42 2.37 -8.98
N ALA A 323 20.08 3.39 -9.55
CA ALA A 323 19.44 4.28 -10.51
C ALA A 323 18.96 3.51 -11.77
N ARG A 324 19.73 2.49 -12.24
CA ARG A 324 19.28 1.69 -13.39
C ARG A 324 18.12 0.77 -13.03
N VAL A 325 18.14 0.18 -11.83
CA VAL A 325 17.01 -0.63 -11.35
C VAL A 325 15.73 0.22 -11.34
N ALA A 326 15.79 1.42 -10.75
CA ALA A 326 14.67 2.35 -10.76
C ALA A 326 14.25 2.72 -12.19
N GLY A 327 15.20 3.19 -13.01
CA GLY A 327 14.93 3.61 -14.39
C GLY A 327 14.27 2.53 -15.22
N TYR A 328 14.78 1.30 -15.16
CA TYR A 328 14.22 0.16 -15.87
C TYR A 328 12.79 -0.16 -15.39
N SER A 329 12.57 -0.23 -14.07
CA SER A 329 11.26 -0.51 -13.49
C SER A 329 10.21 0.51 -13.92
N LEU A 330 10.55 1.80 -13.86
CA LEU A 330 9.68 2.91 -14.27
C LEU A 330 9.38 2.87 -15.78
N GLU A 331 10.37 2.57 -16.61
CA GLU A 331 10.22 2.42 -18.06
C GLU A 331 9.28 1.27 -18.44
N GLN A 332 9.32 0.15 -17.70
CA GLN A 332 8.40 -0.97 -17.95
C GLN A 332 6.95 -0.58 -17.67
N VAL A 333 6.67 0.04 -16.53
CA VAL A 333 5.31 0.43 -16.14
C VAL A 333 4.77 1.54 -17.05
N ASP A 334 5.58 2.50 -17.46
CA ASP A 334 5.15 3.61 -18.33
C ASP A 334 4.60 3.13 -19.69
N LYS A 335 4.98 1.94 -20.16
CA LYS A 335 4.49 1.35 -21.41
C LYS A 335 2.98 1.12 -21.42
N PHE A 336 2.40 0.77 -20.27
CA PHE A 336 0.99 0.35 -20.20
C PHE A 336 0.15 1.15 -19.20
N LEU A 337 0.75 1.89 -18.26
CA LEU A 337 0.04 2.55 -17.15
C LEU A 337 -1.11 3.47 -17.62
N GLY A 338 -0.94 4.14 -18.75
CA GLY A 338 -1.97 4.99 -19.35
C GLY A 338 -3.16 4.23 -19.97
N GLN A 339 -3.05 2.91 -20.13
CA GLN A 339 -4.14 2.05 -20.63
C GLN A 339 -5.03 1.52 -19.50
N LEU A 340 -4.55 1.58 -18.25
CA LEU A 340 -5.33 1.16 -17.08
C LEU A 340 -6.35 2.23 -16.70
N GLY A 341 -7.52 1.81 -16.25
CA GLY A 341 -8.56 2.66 -15.68
C GLY A 341 -8.22 3.19 -14.29
N HIS A 342 -9.25 3.58 -13.53
CA HIS A 342 -9.11 3.90 -12.12
C HIS A 342 -9.12 2.61 -11.29
N PRO A 343 -8.25 2.51 -10.26
CA PRO A 343 -8.23 1.35 -9.37
C PRO A 343 -9.58 1.14 -8.69
N VAL A 344 -10.00 -0.13 -8.60
CA VAL A 344 -11.18 -0.58 -7.89
C VAL A 344 -10.86 -1.79 -7.02
N GLY A 345 -11.65 -2.01 -5.98
CA GLY A 345 -11.45 -3.12 -5.05
C GLY A 345 -12.61 -3.30 -4.10
N VAL A 346 -12.52 -4.31 -3.25
CA VAL A 346 -13.46 -4.54 -2.16
C VAL A 346 -13.40 -3.36 -1.21
N ALA A 347 -14.52 -2.66 -1.06
CA ALA A 347 -14.61 -1.52 -0.17
C ALA A 347 -14.37 -1.97 1.28
N SER A 348 -13.36 -1.42 1.93
CA SER A 348 -13.03 -1.71 3.31
C SER A 348 -12.95 -0.43 4.14
N TYR A 349 -13.54 -0.47 5.33
CA TYR A 349 -13.69 0.69 6.20
C TYR A 349 -12.65 0.69 7.32
N LYS A 350 -11.79 1.69 7.31
CA LYS A 350 -10.81 1.97 8.37
C LYS A 350 -11.05 3.40 8.89
N PRO A 351 -11.81 3.56 10.00
CA PRO A 351 -12.07 4.89 10.58
C PRO A 351 -10.78 5.64 10.90
N TYR A 352 -10.83 6.96 10.85
CA TYR A 352 -9.75 7.77 11.39
C TYR A 352 -9.43 7.38 12.83
N GLN A 353 -8.18 7.47 13.23
CA GLN A 353 -7.67 7.18 14.57
C GLN A 353 -7.97 5.75 15.04
N SER A 354 -8.09 4.80 14.12
CA SER A 354 -8.38 3.39 14.42
C SER A 354 -7.14 2.52 14.45
N SER A 355 -7.26 1.38 15.12
CA SER A 355 -6.28 0.28 15.15
C SER A 355 -6.99 -1.03 15.49
N GLY A 356 -6.38 -2.13 15.16
CA GLY A 356 -6.86 -3.49 15.40
C GLY A 356 -6.79 -4.35 14.15
N GLU A 357 -6.29 -5.58 14.28
CA GLU A 357 -5.89 -6.46 13.17
C GLU A 357 -4.96 -5.72 12.19
N ASP A 358 -3.94 -5.10 12.76
CA ASP A 358 -3.02 -4.23 12.05
C ASP A 358 -2.39 -4.96 10.86
N PHE A 359 -2.27 -4.27 9.73
CA PHE A 359 -1.73 -4.77 8.46
C PHE A 359 -2.50 -5.95 7.82
N LEU A 360 -3.63 -6.39 8.36
CA LEU A 360 -4.37 -7.53 7.81
C LEU A 360 -4.75 -7.32 6.33
N HIS A 361 -5.05 -6.10 5.92
CA HIS A 361 -5.40 -5.79 4.53
C HIS A 361 -4.26 -6.11 3.55
N ASN A 362 -3.00 -6.00 3.96
CA ASN A 362 -1.84 -6.38 3.16
C ASN A 362 -1.81 -7.89 2.89
N TYR A 363 -2.08 -8.68 3.92
CA TYR A 363 -2.14 -10.13 3.79
C TYR A 363 -3.29 -10.57 2.89
N LEU A 364 -4.45 -9.91 2.98
CA LEU A 364 -5.58 -10.16 2.09
C LEU A 364 -5.27 -9.74 0.65
N GLY A 365 -4.58 -8.62 0.44
CA GLY A 365 -4.09 -8.20 -0.86
C GLY A 365 -3.13 -9.20 -1.49
N ASN A 366 -2.13 -9.65 -0.73
CA ASN A 366 -1.20 -10.72 -1.16
C ASN A 366 -1.88 -12.09 -1.31
N LEU A 367 -3.06 -12.27 -0.71
CA LEU A 367 -3.90 -13.43 -0.95
C LEU A 367 -4.69 -13.31 -2.26
N GLY A 368 -4.66 -12.15 -2.93
CA GLY A 368 -5.34 -11.88 -4.20
C GLY A 368 -6.76 -11.31 -4.05
N VAL A 369 -7.05 -10.68 -2.90
CA VAL A 369 -8.26 -9.88 -2.70
C VAL A 369 -7.92 -8.42 -2.95
N PRO A 370 -8.35 -7.79 -4.05
CA PRO A 370 -8.12 -6.37 -4.27
C PRO A 370 -8.89 -5.55 -3.24
N VAL A 371 -8.22 -4.65 -2.53
CA VAL A 371 -8.81 -3.86 -1.44
C VAL A 371 -8.81 -2.37 -1.78
N GLU A 372 -9.95 -1.72 -1.57
CA GLU A 372 -10.08 -0.26 -1.59
C GLU A 372 -10.41 0.24 -0.19
N LEU A 373 -9.39 0.74 0.52
CA LEU A 373 -9.48 1.14 1.91
C LEU A 373 -9.89 2.60 2.03
N THR A 374 -10.95 2.88 2.84
CA THR A 374 -11.51 4.23 3.01
C THR A 374 -11.71 4.58 4.48
N PRO A 375 -11.45 5.86 4.88
CA PRO A 375 -11.71 6.33 6.23
C PRO A 375 -13.21 6.64 6.48
N ASP A 376 -14.02 6.73 5.44
CA ASP A 376 -15.45 6.92 5.50
C ASP A 376 -16.21 5.62 5.21
N PHE A 377 -17.30 5.35 5.97
CA PHE A 377 -18.07 4.12 5.77
C PHE A 377 -18.70 4.08 4.37
N PRO A 378 -18.37 3.09 3.54
CA PRO A 378 -18.78 3.02 2.13
C PRO A 378 -20.22 2.51 1.98
N SER A 379 -21.20 3.30 2.41
CA SER A 379 -22.62 2.92 2.49
C SER A 379 -23.22 2.46 1.16
N ASN A 380 -22.66 2.88 0.03
CA ASN A 380 -23.15 2.54 -1.31
C ASN A 380 -22.57 1.22 -1.87
N ALA A 381 -21.49 0.72 -1.31
CA ALA A 381 -20.88 -0.51 -1.76
C ALA A 381 -21.81 -1.72 -1.60
N PRO A 382 -21.87 -2.66 -2.56
CA PRO A 382 -22.70 -3.86 -2.44
C PRO A 382 -22.17 -4.83 -1.36
N LEU A 383 -20.88 -4.79 -1.09
CA LEU A 383 -20.20 -5.54 -0.04
C LEU A 383 -19.18 -4.63 0.65
N VAL A 384 -19.10 -4.71 1.98
CA VAL A 384 -18.12 -3.99 2.79
C VAL A 384 -17.32 -4.97 3.64
N LEU A 385 -16.00 -4.86 3.61
CA LEU A 385 -15.08 -5.59 4.49
C LEU A 385 -14.75 -4.74 5.71
N LEU A 386 -14.92 -5.31 6.90
CA LEU A 386 -14.68 -4.66 8.19
C LEU A 386 -13.72 -5.51 9.03
N THR A 387 -12.54 -4.95 9.31
CA THR A 387 -11.57 -5.51 10.26
C THR A 387 -11.84 -4.98 11.67
N GLU A 388 -11.10 -5.46 12.66
CA GLU A 388 -11.22 -5.01 14.04
C GLU A 388 -11.10 -3.49 14.19
N ALA A 389 -10.37 -2.81 13.30
CA ALA A 389 -10.24 -1.36 13.29
C ALA A 389 -11.59 -0.63 13.25
N ALA A 390 -12.61 -1.21 12.63
CA ALA A 390 -13.94 -0.63 12.53
C ALA A 390 -14.66 -0.48 13.90
N ARG A 391 -14.18 -1.16 14.96
CA ARG A 391 -14.69 -1.03 16.35
C ARG A 391 -14.61 0.40 16.89
N GLN A 392 -13.73 1.23 16.32
CA GLN A 392 -13.57 2.63 16.72
C GLN A 392 -14.78 3.52 16.34
N ASP A 393 -15.56 3.10 15.36
CA ASP A 393 -16.84 3.76 15.06
C ASP A 393 -17.92 3.28 16.05
N PRO A 394 -18.43 4.14 16.97
CA PRO A 394 -19.46 3.74 17.92
C PRO A 394 -20.78 3.37 17.25
N ALA A 395 -21.01 3.77 15.99
CA ALA A 395 -22.20 3.45 15.23
C ALA A 395 -22.05 2.18 14.37
N ILE A 396 -20.92 1.46 14.44
CA ILE A 396 -20.61 0.39 13.48
C ILE A 396 -21.67 -0.71 13.43
N VAL A 397 -22.19 -1.16 14.57
CA VAL A 397 -23.25 -2.19 14.60
C VAL A 397 -24.54 -1.69 13.92
N THR A 398 -24.90 -0.42 14.14
CA THR A 398 -26.04 0.20 13.46
C THR A 398 -25.83 0.27 11.96
N ARG A 399 -24.62 0.64 11.52
CA ARG A 399 -24.26 0.69 10.09
C ARG A 399 -24.31 -0.70 9.46
N ILE A 400 -23.80 -1.73 10.14
CA ILE A 400 -23.90 -3.15 9.70
C ILE A 400 -25.36 -3.53 9.49
N LYS A 401 -26.22 -3.31 10.50
CA LYS A 401 -27.65 -3.62 10.42
C LYS A 401 -28.36 -2.91 9.27
N GLN A 402 -28.10 -1.62 9.09
CA GLN A 402 -28.65 -0.82 7.99
C GLN A 402 -28.21 -1.33 6.63
N HIS A 403 -26.92 -1.66 6.49
CA HIS A 403 -26.34 -2.17 5.24
C HIS A 403 -26.97 -3.50 4.83
N LEU A 404 -27.09 -4.43 5.78
CA LEU A 404 -27.74 -5.73 5.59
C LEU A 404 -29.25 -5.60 5.31
N ALA A 405 -29.96 -4.73 6.04
CA ALA A 405 -31.37 -4.46 5.80
C ALA A 405 -31.61 -3.87 4.40
N GLY A 406 -30.64 -3.13 3.86
CA GLY A 406 -30.61 -2.64 2.50
C GLY A 406 -30.43 -3.73 1.43
N GLY A 407 -30.22 -4.99 1.81
CA GLY A 407 -30.00 -6.12 0.88
C GLY A 407 -28.54 -6.26 0.44
N LYS A 408 -27.62 -5.59 1.10
CA LYS A 408 -26.17 -5.61 0.81
C LYS A 408 -25.46 -6.62 1.71
N SER A 409 -24.20 -6.90 1.43
CA SER A 409 -23.40 -7.86 2.19
C SER A 409 -22.33 -7.17 3.05
N VAL A 410 -22.01 -7.80 4.18
CA VAL A 410 -20.93 -7.36 5.06
C VAL A 410 -20.04 -8.56 5.36
N VAL A 411 -18.74 -8.37 5.26
CA VAL A 411 -17.72 -9.30 5.79
C VAL A 411 -17.14 -8.67 7.03
N ILE A 412 -17.17 -9.38 8.14
CA ILE A 412 -16.43 -9.01 9.35
C ILE A 412 -15.37 -10.06 9.66
N THR A 413 -14.30 -9.66 10.32
CA THR A 413 -13.27 -10.58 10.82
C THR A 413 -13.63 -11.15 12.19
N SER A 414 -12.95 -12.23 12.60
CA SER A 414 -13.06 -12.77 13.96
C SER A 414 -12.64 -11.76 15.03
N GLY A 415 -11.67 -10.88 14.75
CA GLY A 415 -11.25 -9.80 15.63
C GLY A 415 -12.37 -8.79 15.86
N LEU A 416 -13.04 -8.36 14.78
CA LEU A 416 -14.18 -7.46 14.90
C LEU A 416 -15.38 -8.14 15.58
N LEU A 417 -15.69 -9.39 15.27
CA LEU A 417 -16.74 -10.14 15.96
C LEU A 417 -16.52 -10.11 17.47
N ARG A 418 -15.29 -10.44 17.93
CA ARG A 418 -14.93 -10.40 19.35
C ARG A 418 -15.08 -8.99 19.94
N ALA A 419 -14.62 -7.97 19.25
CA ALA A 419 -14.67 -6.58 19.71
C ALA A 419 -16.10 -6.02 19.84
N LEU A 420 -17.07 -6.60 19.12
CA LEU A 420 -18.48 -6.18 19.11
C LEU A 420 -19.39 -7.04 19.99
N GLN A 421 -18.88 -8.10 20.61
CA GLN A 421 -19.65 -8.89 21.57
C GLN A 421 -20.10 -8.03 22.75
N GLY A 422 -21.36 -8.19 23.16
CA GLY A 422 -22.01 -7.35 24.18
C GLY A 422 -22.36 -5.93 23.69
N LYS A 423 -22.16 -5.63 22.39
CA LYS A 423 -22.49 -4.33 21.78
C LYS A 423 -23.63 -4.43 20.76
N GLY A 424 -24.32 -5.55 20.69
CA GLY A 424 -25.49 -5.77 19.86
C GLY A 424 -25.22 -6.41 18.49
N ILE A 425 -24.03 -6.97 18.26
CA ILE A 425 -23.76 -7.79 17.08
C ILE A 425 -24.51 -9.12 17.12
N GLU A 426 -24.85 -9.58 18.33
CA GLU A 426 -25.61 -10.80 18.60
C GLU A 426 -27.01 -10.78 17.98
N ASP A 427 -27.59 -9.59 17.80
CA ASP A 427 -28.86 -9.41 17.08
C ASP A 427 -28.74 -9.72 15.57
N VAL A 428 -27.52 -9.74 15.04
CA VAL A 428 -27.24 -10.01 13.62
C VAL A 428 -26.78 -11.44 13.42
N ALA A 429 -25.93 -11.94 14.33
CA ALA A 429 -25.38 -13.29 14.26
C ALA A 429 -25.11 -13.81 15.68
N GLU A 430 -25.73 -14.93 16.03
CA GLU A 430 -25.60 -15.60 17.33
C GLU A 430 -24.31 -16.43 17.38
N LEU A 431 -23.19 -15.72 17.17
CA LEU A 431 -21.83 -16.28 17.18
C LEU A 431 -21.07 -15.79 18.40
N GLU A 432 -20.30 -16.68 19.03
CA GLU A 432 -19.45 -16.38 20.18
C GLU A 432 -17.97 -16.60 19.79
N ALA A 433 -17.16 -15.55 19.80
CA ALA A 433 -15.71 -15.68 19.75
C ALA A 433 -15.17 -15.88 21.17
N THR A 434 -14.58 -17.03 21.44
CA THR A 434 -14.03 -17.35 22.77
C THR A 434 -12.55 -16.96 22.88
N ASP A 435 -11.97 -17.07 24.07
CA ASP A 435 -10.53 -16.85 24.29
C ASP A 435 -9.67 -18.08 23.92
N ARG A 436 -10.31 -19.18 23.53
CA ARG A 436 -9.59 -20.39 23.13
C ARG A 436 -9.03 -20.27 21.71
N ARG A 437 -7.94 -21.00 21.48
CA ARG A 437 -7.34 -21.22 20.17
C ARG A 437 -7.46 -22.67 19.78
N ILE A 438 -7.67 -22.92 18.49
CA ILE A 438 -7.77 -24.25 17.94
C ILE A 438 -6.76 -24.39 16.82
N ALA A 439 -5.95 -25.44 16.90
CA ALA A 439 -5.00 -25.82 15.88
C ALA A 439 -5.74 -26.55 14.73
N VAL A 440 -5.61 -26.04 13.52
CA VAL A 440 -6.26 -26.59 12.31
C VAL A 440 -5.19 -26.98 11.31
N HIS A 441 -5.32 -28.18 10.78
CA HIS A 441 -4.41 -28.72 9.79
C HIS A 441 -5.14 -29.15 8.50
N ASP A 442 -6.34 -29.70 8.63
CA ASP A 442 -7.16 -30.16 7.50
C ASP A 442 -8.35 -29.22 7.27
N TYR A 443 -8.71 -28.99 6.00
CA TYR A 443 -9.79 -28.10 5.60
C TYR A 443 -10.78 -28.81 4.67
N ILE A 444 -12.06 -28.53 4.88
CA ILE A 444 -13.16 -29.06 4.05
C ILE A 444 -14.17 -27.96 3.71
N GLY A 445 -14.83 -28.07 2.57
CA GLY A 445 -16.01 -27.27 2.28
C GLY A 445 -17.21 -27.73 3.09
N ALA A 446 -18.09 -26.80 3.43
CA ALA A 446 -19.35 -27.15 4.06
C ALA A 446 -20.34 -27.65 3.00
N TYR A 447 -21.25 -28.50 3.42
CA TYR A 447 -22.37 -28.98 2.60
C TYR A 447 -23.21 -27.79 2.10
N GLY A 448 -23.38 -27.66 0.80
CA GLY A 448 -24.15 -26.58 0.20
C GLY A 448 -23.40 -25.25 0.01
N ALA A 449 -22.13 -25.16 0.38
CA ALA A 449 -21.35 -23.94 0.35
C ALA A 449 -20.67 -23.64 -0.99
N GLY A 450 -20.84 -24.44 -2.00
CA GLY A 450 -19.99 -24.27 -3.16
C GLY A 450 -20.71 -24.35 -4.49
N ARG A 451 -20.41 -23.42 -5.35
CA ARG A 451 -20.46 -23.62 -6.78
C ARG A 451 -19.32 -24.53 -7.18
N GLY A 452 -19.61 -25.80 -7.45
CA GLY A 452 -18.77 -26.67 -8.26
C GLY A 452 -17.35 -26.98 -7.79
N THR A 453 -16.81 -26.28 -6.82
CA THR A 453 -15.58 -26.66 -6.17
C THR A 453 -15.89 -27.48 -4.95
N SER A 454 -15.82 -28.80 -5.11
CA SER A 454 -15.81 -29.71 -3.99
C SER A 454 -14.50 -29.48 -3.22
N LEU A 455 -14.58 -28.73 -2.11
CA LEU A 455 -13.51 -28.75 -1.10
C LEU A 455 -13.48 -30.13 -0.38
N ASN A 456 -14.19 -31.14 -0.91
CA ASN A 456 -14.14 -32.53 -0.44
C ASN A 456 -12.77 -33.18 -0.64
N GLU A 457 -11.95 -32.62 -1.51
CA GLU A 457 -10.53 -32.93 -1.54
C GLU A 457 -9.88 -32.10 -0.44
N ALA A 458 -9.57 -32.77 0.66
CA ALA A 458 -8.96 -32.19 1.83
C ALA A 458 -7.74 -31.33 1.44
N GLY A 459 -7.91 -30.03 1.53
CA GLY A 459 -6.75 -29.15 1.57
C GLY A 459 -6.09 -29.35 2.94
N ARG A 460 -4.78 -29.48 2.95
CA ARG A 460 -3.98 -29.65 4.16
C ARG A 460 -2.86 -28.63 4.20
N THR A 461 -2.64 -28.00 5.37
CA THR A 461 -1.48 -27.14 5.61
C THR A 461 -0.25 -27.98 5.95
N ALA A 462 0.95 -27.43 5.72
CA ALA A 462 2.20 -28.09 6.09
C ALA A 462 2.40 -28.17 7.62
N ARG A 463 1.77 -27.26 8.37
CA ARG A 463 1.79 -27.17 9.83
C ARG A 463 0.42 -26.78 10.36
N ASP A 464 0.22 -26.94 11.66
CA ASP A 464 -0.98 -26.44 12.31
C ASP A 464 -1.06 -24.91 12.24
N VAL A 465 -2.26 -24.43 11.92
CA VAL A 465 -2.61 -23.01 11.93
C VAL A 465 -3.55 -22.74 13.10
N LEU A 466 -3.22 -21.76 13.93
CA LEU A 466 -4.02 -21.41 15.10
C LEU A 466 -5.10 -20.41 14.76
N PHE A 467 -6.35 -20.79 15.01
CA PHE A 467 -7.51 -19.92 14.83
C PHE A 467 -8.21 -19.62 16.17
N PRO A 468 -8.79 -18.43 16.34
CA PRO A 468 -9.77 -18.19 17.39
C PRO A 468 -10.93 -19.18 17.32
N GLU A 469 -11.38 -19.69 18.46
CA GLU A 469 -12.58 -20.53 18.50
C GLU A 469 -13.82 -19.66 18.35
N ILE A 470 -14.63 -19.96 17.34
CA ILE A 470 -15.97 -19.40 17.16
C ILE A 470 -17.00 -20.50 17.40
N ARG A 471 -17.98 -20.23 18.27
CA ARG A 471 -19.10 -21.11 18.59
C ARG A 471 -20.39 -20.55 18.04
N PHE A 472 -21.30 -21.42 17.69
CA PHE A 472 -22.68 -21.09 17.34
C PHE A 472 -23.62 -22.20 17.82
N TYR A 473 -24.81 -21.83 18.24
CA TYR A 473 -25.75 -22.73 18.91
C TYR A 473 -27.08 -22.87 18.16
N THR A 474 -27.26 -22.05 17.12
CA THR A 474 -28.46 -22.01 16.28
C THR A 474 -28.19 -22.58 14.90
N ASN A 475 -29.24 -22.86 14.13
CA ASN A 475 -29.12 -23.39 12.77
C ASN A 475 -29.17 -22.29 11.69
N ASP A 476 -29.06 -21.04 12.07
CA ASP A 476 -29.06 -19.89 11.16
C ASP A 476 -27.65 -19.52 10.63
N SER A 477 -26.61 -20.14 11.16
CA SER A 477 -25.22 -19.96 10.77
C SER A 477 -24.73 -21.07 9.89
N TRP A 478 -24.22 -20.73 8.70
CA TRP A 478 -23.74 -21.70 7.72
C TRP A 478 -22.21 -21.59 7.54
N PRO A 479 -21.44 -22.54 8.09
CA PRO A 479 -20.00 -22.60 7.81
C PRO A 479 -19.77 -22.94 6.35
N LEU A 480 -19.20 -22.01 5.61
CA LEU A 480 -18.89 -22.16 4.18
C LEU A 480 -17.55 -22.88 3.98
N ILE A 481 -16.62 -22.65 4.90
CA ILE A 481 -15.32 -23.31 4.98
C ILE A 481 -15.13 -23.77 6.42
N ARG A 482 -14.70 -25.01 6.59
CA ARG A 482 -14.37 -25.58 7.90
C ARG A 482 -12.94 -26.06 7.94
N GLY A 483 -12.27 -25.80 9.05
CA GLY A 483 -11.13 -26.58 9.50
C GLY A 483 -11.59 -27.81 10.26
N VAL A 484 -10.77 -28.83 10.33
CA VAL A 484 -11.01 -30.05 11.11
C VAL A 484 -9.98 -30.13 12.22
N ALA A 485 -10.44 -30.12 13.45
CA ALA A 485 -9.59 -30.24 14.64
C ALA A 485 -10.35 -30.93 15.77
N GLU A 486 -9.67 -31.72 16.59
CA GLU A 486 -10.27 -32.38 17.76
C GLU A 486 -11.58 -33.15 17.44
N ALA A 487 -11.65 -33.80 16.27
CA ALA A 487 -12.82 -34.51 15.77
C ALA A 487 -14.07 -33.62 15.55
N ARG A 488 -13.91 -32.31 15.35
CA ARG A 488 -15.00 -31.36 15.08
C ARG A 488 -14.65 -30.40 13.95
N GLY A 489 -15.68 -29.81 13.36
CA GLY A 489 -15.52 -28.72 12.38
C GLY A 489 -15.27 -27.39 13.09
N VAL A 490 -14.23 -26.66 12.64
CA VAL A 490 -13.88 -25.30 13.10
C VAL A 490 -14.32 -24.34 12.00
N PRO A 491 -15.19 -23.37 12.27
CA PRO A 491 -15.63 -22.42 11.24
C PRO A 491 -14.47 -21.50 10.83
N ILE A 492 -14.15 -21.49 9.53
CA ILE A 492 -13.16 -20.59 8.93
C ILE A 492 -13.84 -19.43 8.21
N LEU A 493 -14.92 -19.72 7.50
CA LEU A 493 -15.82 -18.72 6.92
C LEU A 493 -17.24 -19.12 7.21
N VAL A 494 -17.99 -18.22 7.86
CA VAL A 494 -19.40 -18.45 8.25
C VAL A 494 -20.28 -17.41 7.59
N MET A 495 -21.47 -17.81 7.16
CA MET A 495 -22.50 -16.93 6.63
C MET A 495 -23.73 -16.94 7.54
N ASN A 496 -24.25 -15.76 7.84
CA ASN A 496 -25.53 -15.54 8.48
C ASN A 496 -26.39 -14.64 7.60
N ARG A 497 -27.70 -14.88 7.58
CA ARG A 497 -28.64 -13.98 6.91
C ARG A 497 -29.25 -13.03 7.91
N TYR A 498 -29.34 -11.75 7.53
CA TYR A 498 -30.04 -10.74 8.30
C TYR A 498 -30.86 -9.89 7.34
N ALA A 499 -32.18 -9.90 7.54
CA ALA A 499 -33.12 -9.26 6.63
C ALA A 499 -32.92 -9.76 5.18
N ARG A 500 -32.51 -8.85 4.27
CA ARG A 500 -32.25 -9.19 2.85
C ARG A 500 -30.77 -9.40 2.53
N GLY A 501 -29.89 -9.09 3.48
CA GLY A 501 -28.45 -9.14 3.33
C GLY A 501 -27.80 -10.42 3.87
N ALA A 502 -26.50 -10.55 3.67
CA ALA A 502 -25.68 -11.62 4.21
C ALA A 502 -24.47 -11.06 4.98
N LEU A 503 -24.35 -11.50 6.23
CA LEU A 503 -23.14 -11.27 7.02
C LEU A 503 -22.21 -12.48 6.84
N TYR A 504 -20.98 -12.22 6.50
CA TYR A 504 -19.91 -13.22 6.49
C TYR A 504 -18.95 -12.93 7.65
N VAL A 505 -18.52 -13.96 8.34
CA VAL A 505 -17.48 -13.88 9.37
C VAL A 505 -16.29 -14.69 8.90
N LEU A 506 -15.18 -14.01 8.62
CA LEU A 506 -13.90 -14.61 8.28
C LEU A 506 -13.08 -14.78 9.55
N ASN A 507 -12.77 -16.02 9.88
CA ASN A 507 -11.91 -16.35 11.00
C ASN A 507 -10.45 -16.13 10.59
N ILE A 508 -9.79 -15.17 11.21
CA ILE A 508 -8.40 -14.80 10.92
C ILE A 508 -7.49 -15.61 11.85
N PRO A 509 -6.42 -16.23 11.33
CA PRO A 509 -5.40 -16.86 12.18
C PRO A 509 -4.78 -15.87 13.17
N ASP A 510 -4.34 -16.36 14.32
CA ASP A 510 -3.63 -15.53 15.31
C ASP A 510 -2.40 -14.82 14.74
N ASN A 511 -1.70 -15.46 13.81
CA ASN A 511 -0.68 -14.85 12.97
C ASN A 511 -1.27 -14.64 11.58
N PRO A 512 -1.50 -13.40 11.12
CA PRO A 512 -2.04 -13.14 9.79
C PRO A 512 -1.20 -13.74 8.64
N GLY A 513 0.11 -13.91 8.85
CA GLY A 513 1.00 -14.59 7.89
C GLY A 513 0.61 -16.03 7.60
N ASP A 514 -0.11 -16.69 8.52
CA ASP A 514 -0.60 -18.05 8.33
C ASP A 514 -1.73 -18.14 7.27
N LEU A 515 -2.29 -17.00 6.84
CA LEU A 515 -3.16 -16.96 5.66
C LEU A 515 -2.46 -17.48 4.40
N TYR A 516 -1.12 -17.34 4.32
CA TYR A 516 -0.34 -17.84 3.19
C TYR A 516 -0.14 -19.36 3.21
N GLU A 517 -0.35 -20.00 4.36
CA GLU A 517 -0.29 -21.46 4.52
C GLU A 517 -1.58 -22.15 4.05
N LEU A 518 -2.66 -21.39 3.89
CA LEU A 518 -3.95 -21.96 3.50
C LEU A 518 -3.85 -22.66 2.14
N PRO A 519 -4.44 -23.87 2.01
CA PRO A 519 -4.49 -24.57 0.73
C PRO A 519 -5.16 -23.70 -0.34
N GLN A 520 -4.65 -23.75 -1.57
CA GLN A 520 -5.16 -22.93 -2.68
C GLN A 520 -6.70 -23.00 -2.83
N PRO A 521 -7.37 -24.16 -2.74
CA PRO A 521 -8.84 -24.20 -2.81
C PRO A 521 -9.53 -23.41 -1.70
N VAL A 522 -8.95 -23.37 -0.49
CA VAL A 522 -9.45 -22.59 0.65
C VAL A 522 -9.28 -21.09 0.38
N ALA A 523 -8.10 -20.68 -0.05
CA ALA A 523 -7.82 -19.29 -0.43
C ALA A 523 -8.74 -18.82 -1.57
N SER A 524 -8.98 -19.66 -2.58
CA SER A 524 -9.88 -19.36 -3.70
C SER A 524 -11.34 -19.25 -3.28
N ALA A 525 -11.79 -20.08 -2.33
CA ALA A 525 -13.11 -19.93 -1.74
C ALA A 525 -13.25 -18.62 -0.95
N ILE A 526 -12.24 -18.25 -0.15
CA ILE A 526 -12.20 -16.95 0.56
C ILE A 526 -12.33 -15.80 -0.45
N ARG A 527 -11.52 -15.78 -1.50
CA ARG A 527 -11.59 -14.76 -2.56
C ARG A 527 -13.00 -14.65 -3.15
N THR A 528 -13.62 -15.79 -3.45
CA THR A 528 -14.96 -15.84 -4.05
C THR A 528 -16.01 -15.14 -3.21
N TYR A 529 -15.95 -15.27 -1.89
CA TYR A 529 -16.91 -14.63 -0.98
C TYR A 529 -16.56 -13.20 -0.62
N LEU A 530 -15.28 -12.84 -0.58
CA LEU A 530 -14.83 -11.50 -0.21
C LEU A 530 -14.90 -10.50 -1.37
N GLN A 531 -14.70 -10.93 -2.61
CA GLN A 531 -14.66 -10.03 -3.77
C GLN A 531 -16.04 -9.53 -4.23
N GLY A 532 -17.12 -10.16 -3.77
CA GLY A 532 -18.48 -9.68 -4.07
C GLY A 532 -18.77 -9.63 -5.58
N GLU A 533 -19.09 -8.43 -6.09
CA GLU A 533 -19.46 -8.19 -7.49
C GLU A 533 -18.28 -7.74 -8.38
N LEU A 534 -17.05 -7.75 -7.86
CA LEU A 534 -15.90 -7.42 -8.69
C LEU A 534 -15.79 -8.33 -9.91
N PRO A 535 -15.44 -7.75 -11.08
CA PRO A 535 -15.54 -8.48 -12.35
C PRO A 535 -14.49 -9.57 -12.53
N VAL A 536 -13.36 -9.51 -11.83
CA VAL A 536 -12.26 -10.47 -11.99
C VAL A 536 -12.01 -11.23 -10.69
N ARG A 537 -11.76 -12.53 -10.81
CA ARG A 537 -11.33 -13.38 -9.70
C ARG A 537 -10.16 -14.24 -10.14
N ILE A 538 -9.27 -14.54 -9.19
CA ILE A 538 -8.15 -15.44 -9.44
C ILE A 538 -8.23 -16.70 -8.59
N ASP A 539 -7.88 -17.82 -9.19
CA ASP A 539 -7.55 -19.08 -8.54
C ASP A 539 -6.03 -19.25 -8.59
N ALA A 540 -5.35 -18.93 -7.51
CA ALA A 540 -3.92 -18.86 -7.42
C ALA A 540 -3.44 -19.27 -6.02
N PRO A 541 -2.17 -19.70 -5.87
CA PRO A 541 -1.58 -19.82 -4.54
C PRO A 541 -1.54 -18.45 -3.83
N ALA A 542 -1.23 -18.44 -2.54
CA ALA A 542 -0.96 -17.21 -1.81
C ALA A 542 0.27 -16.46 -2.36
N ARG A 543 0.41 -15.19 -2.03
CA ARG A 543 1.43 -14.26 -2.56
C ARG A 543 1.31 -14.05 -4.07
N VAL A 544 0.07 -14.08 -4.56
CA VAL A 544 -0.32 -13.63 -5.90
C VAL A 544 -1.43 -12.60 -5.73
N SER A 545 -1.15 -11.37 -6.07
CA SER A 545 -2.05 -10.23 -5.95
C SER A 545 -2.83 -9.97 -7.23
N LEU A 546 -4.00 -9.38 -7.07
CA LEU A 546 -4.85 -8.89 -8.15
C LEU A 546 -5.09 -7.39 -7.95
N PHE A 547 -4.84 -6.60 -8.99
CA PHE A 547 -5.17 -5.18 -9.04
C PHE A 547 -6.18 -4.97 -10.17
N GLU A 548 -7.36 -4.48 -9.82
CA GLU A 548 -8.45 -4.27 -10.78
C GLU A 548 -8.67 -2.79 -11.09
N PHE A 549 -9.15 -2.52 -12.32
CA PHE A 549 -9.44 -1.16 -12.80
C PHE A 549 -10.83 -1.11 -13.45
N ASP A 550 -11.47 0.04 -13.38
CA ASP A 550 -12.86 0.26 -13.80
C ASP A 550 -13.13 0.11 -15.32
N ASN A 551 -12.07 0.02 -16.12
CA ASN A 551 -12.15 -0.13 -17.59
C ASN A 551 -11.89 -1.56 -18.09
N SER A 552 -12.12 -2.57 -17.27
CA SER A 552 -11.89 -3.98 -17.58
C SER A 552 -10.43 -4.34 -17.87
N THR A 553 -9.50 -3.57 -17.34
CA THR A 553 -8.09 -3.95 -17.24
C THR A 553 -7.77 -4.43 -15.84
N PHE A 554 -6.78 -5.30 -15.71
CA PHE A 554 -6.32 -5.77 -14.41
C PHE A 554 -4.88 -6.29 -14.48
N ILE A 555 -4.24 -6.35 -13.32
CA ILE A 555 -2.87 -6.87 -13.17
C ILE A 555 -2.93 -8.07 -12.24
N VAL A 556 -2.21 -9.12 -12.60
CA VAL A 556 -1.90 -10.26 -11.73
C VAL A 556 -0.41 -10.24 -11.47
N GLU A 557 -0.01 -10.13 -10.21
CA GLU A 557 1.38 -10.08 -9.79
C GLU A 557 1.72 -11.18 -8.82
N SER A 558 2.85 -11.83 -9.03
CA SER A 558 3.37 -12.89 -8.16
C SER A 558 4.60 -12.41 -7.40
N PHE A 559 4.53 -12.44 -6.09
CA PHE A 559 5.66 -12.21 -5.17
C PHE A 559 6.33 -13.52 -4.74
N ARG A 560 6.10 -14.59 -5.47
CA ARG A 560 6.65 -15.92 -5.21
C ARG A 560 8.00 -16.09 -5.88
N SER A 561 8.84 -16.92 -5.28
CA SER A 561 10.11 -17.34 -5.90
C SER A 561 9.94 -18.48 -6.92
N GLU A 562 8.70 -18.94 -7.14
CA GLU A 562 8.34 -20.00 -8.08
C GLU A 562 7.24 -19.50 -9.04
N PRO A 563 7.15 -20.04 -10.27
CA PRO A 563 6.07 -19.73 -11.18
C PRO A 563 4.70 -20.04 -10.56
N ALA A 564 3.72 -19.21 -10.84
CA ALA A 564 2.33 -19.43 -10.43
C ALA A 564 1.47 -19.68 -11.67
N SER A 565 0.77 -20.82 -11.70
CA SER A 565 -0.32 -21.04 -12.67
C SER A 565 -1.60 -20.48 -12.08
N VAL A 566 -2.19 -19.50 -12.75
CA VAL A 566 -3.32 -18.71 -12.25
C VAL A 566 -4.53 -18.96 -13.12
N GLY A 567 -5.61 -19.47 -12.52
CA GLY A 567 -6.94 -19.43 -13.10
C GLY A 567 -7.51 -18.02 -12.98
N ILE A 568 -8.11 -17.51 -14.03
CA ILE A 568 -8.69 -16.16 -14.07
C ILE A 568 -10.13 -16.27 -14.53
N ALA A 569 -11.08 -15.91 -13.67
CA ALA A 569 -12.50 -15.88 -13.97
C ALA A 569 -12.94 -14.42 -14.18
N VAL A 570 -13.45 -14.10 -15.35
CA VAL A 570 -13.95 -12.75 -15.70
C VAL A 570 -15.45 -12.79 -15.91
N THR A 571 -16.17 -11.85 -15.27
CA THR A 571 -17.62 -11.73 -15.45
C THR A 571 -17.96 -11.35 -16.88
N GLY A 572 -18.94 -12.05 -17.47
CA GLY A 572 -19.37 -11.87 -18.84
C GLY A 572 -18.91 -13.00 -19.76
N ASN A 573 -19.17 -12.81 -21.06
CA ASN A 573 -18.80 -13.77 -22.09
C ASN A 573 -17.69 -13.16 -22.97
N HIS A 574 -16.48 -13.60 -22.74
CA HIS A 574 -15.27 -13.09 -23.40
C HIS A 574 -14.57 -14.21 -24.17
N LYS A 575 -13.97 -13.88 -25.30
CA LYS A 575 -13.28 -14.88 -26.13
C LYS A 575 -11.79 -14.96 -25.82
N LEU A 576 -11.20 -13.80 -25.51
CA LEU A 576 -9.76 -13.64 -25.38
C LEU A 576 -9.41 -12.76 -24.19
N LEU A 577 -8.29 -13.06 -23.58
CA LEU A 577 -7.56 -12.19 -22.66
C LEU A 577 -6.28 -11.75 -23.35
N ARG A 578 -6.07 -10.44 -23.50
CA ARG A 578 -4.84 -9.90 -24.10
C ARG A 578 -3.93 -9.34 -23.04
N ASP A 579 -2.68 -9.78 -23.03
CA ASP A 579 -1.61 -9.18 -22.26
C ASP A 579 -1.14 -7.88 -22.92
N LEU A 580 -1.20 -6.77 -22.18
CA LEU A 580 -0.87 -5.44 -22.69
C LEU A 580 0.65 -5.20 -22.82
N VAL A 581 1.47 -6.00 -22.16
CA VAL A 581 2.93 -5.90 -22.20
C VAL A 581 3.51 -6.75 -23.32
N SER A 582 3.18 -8.04 -23.35
CA SER A 582 3.69 -8.99 -24.34
C SER A 582 2.89 -8.99 -25.65
N GLY A 583 1.63 -8.56 -25.60
CA GLY A 583 0.69 -8.69 -26.71
C GLY A 583 0.12 -10.10 -26.89
N GLU A 584 0.47 -11.04 -26.01
CA GLU A 584 -0.05 -12.42 -26.03
C GLU A 584 -1.57 -12.44 -25.87
N GLU A 585 -2.24 -13.30 -26.61
CA GLU A 585 -3.67 -13.53 -26.52
C GLU A 585 -3.94 -14.93 -25.95
N LEU A 586 -4.61 -14.97 -24.81
CA LEU A 586 -4.99 -16.21 -24.13
C LEU A 586 -6.45 -16.54 -24.46
N PRO A 587 -6.75 -17.70 -25.06
CA PRO A 587 -8.11 -18.12 -25.32
C PRO A 587 -8.84 -18.51 -24.02
N SER A 588 -10.16 -18.39 -24.01
CA SER A 588 -10.98 -18.91 -22.94
C SER A 588 -10.85 -20.43 -22.83
N VAL A 589 -10.84 -20.93 -21.61
CA VAL A 589 -10.88 -22.38 -21.34
C VAL A 589 -12.32 -22.81 -21.12
N PRO A 590 -12.72 -24.03 -21.60
CA PRO A 590 -14.03 -24.55 -21.31
C PRO A 590 -14.27 -24.65 -19.80
N PRO A 591 -15.47 -24.31 -19.30
CA PRO A 591 -15.77 -24.51 -17.90
C PRO A 591 -15.57 -25.97 -17.53
N PRO A 592 -15.08 -26.28 -16.32
CA PRO A 592 -14.93 -27.66 -15.88
C PRO A 592 -16.27 -28.38 -16.00
N GLN A 593 -16.26 -29.59 -16.57
CA GLN A 593 -17.47 -30.39 -16.74
C GLN A 593 -18.13 -30.60 -15.37
N GLN A 594 -19.33 -30.06 -15.20
CA GLN A 594 -20.11 -30.21 -13.98
C GLN A 594 -20.39 -31.70 -13.73
N GLN A 595 -19.68 -32.31 -12.83
CA GLN A 595 -20.10 -33.56 -12.21
C GLN A 595 -21.16 -33.26 -11.14
N ASP A 596 -22.39 -33.65 -11.43
CA ASP A 596 -23.57 -33.73 -10.56
C ASP A 596 -24.43 -32.44 -10.39
N SER A 597 -25.50 -32.40 -11.19
CA SER A 597 -26.53 -31.35 -11.23
C SER A 597 -27.52 -31.36 -10.04
N ARG A 598 -27.31 -32.14 -8.99
CA ARG A 598 -28.33 -32.43 -7.96
C ARG A 598 -28.25 -31.55 -6.69
N ARG A 599 -27.32 -30.62 -6.58
CA ARG A 599 -27.18 -29.81 -5.36
C ARG A 599 -27.02 -28.31 -5.67
N ARG A 600 -28.15 -27.63 -5.83
CA ARG A 600 -28.21 -26.16 -5.89
C ARG A 600 -28.59 -25.62 -4.51
N SER A 601 -27.61 -25.37 -3.68
CA SER A 601 -27.78 -24.56 -2.48
C SER A 601 -26.47 -23.80 -2.16
N GLY A 602 -26.14 -22.88 -3.07
CA GLY A 602 -25.05 -21.92 -2.89
C GLY A 602 -25.60 -20.50 -3.01
N PRO A 603 -24.77 -19.45 -2.77
CA PRO A 603 -25.16 -18.09 -3.07
C PRO A 603 -25.62 -17.98 -4.53
N PRO A 604 -26.52 -17.03 -4.85
CA PRO A 604 -27.07 -16.89 -6.19
C PRO A 604 -25.95 -16.77 -7.23
N GLU A 605 -26.13 -17.41 -8.38
CA GLU A 605 -25.17 -17.33 -9.48
C GLU A 605 -24.99 -15.88 -9.92
N GLN A 606 -23.85 -15.30 -9.59
CA GLN A 606 -23.43 -14.03 -10.16
C GLN A 606 -23.03 -14.28 -11.61
N GLY A 607 -23.90 -13.97 -12.56
CA GLY A 607 -23.61 -13.91 -13.98
C GLY A 607 -22.85 -15.09 -14.62
N THR A 608 -22.74 -15.06 -15.93
CA THR A 608 -21.84 -15.94 -16.69
C THR A 608 -20.40 -15.49 -16.46
N HIS A 609 -19.49 -16.40 -16.15
CA HIS A 609 -18.06 -16.14 -16.09
C HIS A 609 -17.37 -16.83 -17.24
N THR A 610 -16.34 -16.20 -17.77
CA THR A 610 -15.40 -16.80 -18.71
C THR A 610 -14.10 -17.11 -17.98
N GLU A 611 -13.64 -18.34 -18.13
CA GLU A 611 -12.42 -18.83 -17.49
C GLU A 611 -11.23 -18.70 -18.44
N PHE A 612 -10.09 -18.28 -17.89
CA PHE A 612 -8.80 -18.23 -18.57
C PHE A 612 -7.72 -18.84 -17.69
N ARG A 613 -6.58 -19.14 -18.28
CA ARG A 613 -5.40 -19.59 -17.53
C ARG A 613 -4.17 -18.82 -18.00
N ALA A 614 -3.37 -18.36 -17.03
CA ALA A 614 -2.12 -17.65 -17.28
C ALA A 614 -1.02 -18.16 -16.34
N ASP A 615 0.17 -18.32 -16.85
CA ASP A 615 1.35 -18.53 -16.00
C ASP A 615 2.00 -17.19 -15.73
N VAL A 616 2.26 -16.94 -14.46
CA VAL A 616 2.95 -15.73 -13.99
C VAL A 616 4.32 -16.15 -13.47
N PRO A 617 5.42 -15.63 -14.06
CA PRO A 617 6.77 -15.94 -13.62
C PRO A 617 7.03 -15.44 -12.18
N PRO A 618 8.11 -15.91 -11.52
CA PRO A 618 8.48 -15.41 -10.20
C PRO A 618 8.72 -13.91 -10.20
N HIS A 619 8.32 -13.23 -9.10
CA HIS A 619 8.54 -11.79 -8.90
C HIS A 619 8.21 -10.96 -10.15
N SER A 620 7.02 -11.20 -10.69
CA SER A 620 6.61 -10.66 -11.97
C SER A 620 5.12 -10.34 -12.00
N PHE A 621 4.75 -9.47 -12.90
CA PHE A 621 3.34 -9.15 -13.17
C PHE A 621 2.98 -9.42 -14.62
N ARG A 622 1.68 -9.61 -14.85
CA ARG A 622 1.07 -9.61 -16.18
C ARG A 622 -0.13 -8.66 -16.18
N VAL A 623 -0.30 -7.93 -17.28
CA VAL A 623 -1.31 -6.89 -17.41
C VAL A 623 -2.32 -7.27 -18.47
N PHE A 624 -3.59 -7.39 -18.12
CA PHE A 624 -4.59 -7.92 -19.00
C PHE A 624 -5.71 -6.93 -19.33
N THR A 625 -6.28 -7.10 -20.52
CA THR A 625 -7.56 -6.54 -20.91
C THR A 625 -8.42 -7.64 -21.55
N VAL A 626 -9.73 -7.59 -21.32
CA VAL A 626 -10.68 -8.55 -21.93
C VAL A 626 -11.14 -8.09 -23.30
N ARG A 627 -11.44 -9.06 -24.21
CA ARG A 627 -11.96 -8.82 -25.55
C ARG A 627 -13.09 -9.77 -25.94
#